data_0efb9311991db6dd9289448ff0e45feb
#
_entry.id   0efb9311991db6dd9289448ff0e45feb
#
_cell.length_a   1.000
_cell.length_b   1.000
_cell.length_c   1.000
_cell.angle_alpha   90.00
_cell.angle_beta   90.00
_cell.angle_gamma   90.00
#
_symmetry.space_group_name_H-M   'P 1'
#
loop_
_entity.id
_entity.type
_entity.pdbx_description
1 polymer ?
#
loop_
_entity_poly.entity_id
_entity_poly.type
_entity_poly.pdbx_seq_one_letter_code
_entity_poly.pdbx_strand_id
1 'polypeptide(L)'
;MKKQIFLLTLLLSVAASAFAVKAEIGGLLYYLTPETQEAQVIQNKTNDYSGDIVIPETVEYEGDDYSVTSIGNYAFSNCSGLTSVTIPNSVTSI
;
A
#
# COMPACT_ATOMS: atom_id res chain seq x y z
N MET A 1 -7.65 19.12 -28.92
CA MET A 1 -7.34 18.60 -28.28
C MET A 1 -7.20 18.34 -27.81
N LYS A 2 -7.34 18.39 -28.06
CA LYS A 2 -7.06 17.76 -27.27
C LYS A 2 -6.99 17.90 -26.36
N LYS A 3 -7.30 18.20 -26.34
CA LYS A 3 -7.17 18.03 -25.28
C LYS A 3 -7.66 18.16 -24.61
N GLN A 4 -8.28 18.35 -24.71
CA GLN A 4 -8.60 18.17 -23.83
C GLN A 4 -8.85 17.75 -23.30
N ILE A 5 -9.18 17.70 -23.68
CA ILE A 5 -9.34 17.07 -22.87
C ILE A 5 -9.12 16.88 -22.07
N PHE A 6 -9.19 16.90 -22.20
CA PHE A 6 -8.89 16.46 -21.16
C PHE A 6 -9.22 16.87 -20.33
N LEU A 7 -9.64 17.31 -20.23
CA LEU A 7 -9.96 17.56 -19.27
C LEU A 7 -10.80 17.15 -18.72
N LEU A 8 -11.47 17.05 -18.98
CA LEU A 8 -12.28 16.63 -18.37
C LEU A 8 -12.19 15.62 -17.80
N THR A 9 -12.07 15.17 -17.82
CA THR A 9 -11.82 14.20 -17.28
C THR A 9 -11.37 14.36 -16.07
N LEU A 10 -11.18 15.05 -15.76
CA LEU A 10 -10.76 15.20 -14.60
C LEU A 10 -11.63 15.22 -13.53
N LEU A 11 -12.58 15.62 -13.61
CA LEU A 11 -13.33 15.79 -12.60
C LEU A 11 -13.89 14.60 -12.07
N LEU A 12 -14.40 13.84 -12.72
CA LEU A 12 -14.99 12.76 -12.20
C LEU A 12 -14.01 11.82 -11.69
N SER A 13 -12.87 11.85 -12.08
CA SER A 13 -11.92 10.93 -11.56
C SER A 13 -11.58 11.19 -10.15
N VAL A 14 -11.95 12.31 -9.66
CA VAL A 14 -11.70 12.60 -8.30
C VAL A 14 -12.29 11.62 -7.36
N ALA A 15 -13.51 11.23 -7.59
CA ALA A 15 -14.13 10.30 -6.69
C ALA A 15 -13.40 8.99 -6.69
N ALA A 16 -12.94 8.56 -7.82
CA ALA A 16 -12.24 7.29 -7.87
C ALA A 16 -10.95 7.34 -7.12
N SER A 17 -10.25 8.45 -7.18
CA SER A 17 -8.95 8.52 -6.52
C SER A 17 -9.08 8.63 -5.02
N ALA A 18 -10.27 8.88 -4.51
CA ALA A 18 -10.45 8.97 -3.08
C ALA A 18 -10.47 7.63 -2.37
N PHE A 19 -10.57 6.54 -3.11
CA PHE A 19 -10.70 5.24 -2.49
C PHE A 19 -9.37 4.54 -2.34
N ALA A 20 -9.13 4.03 -1.14
CA ALA A 20 -8.00 3.14 -0.91
C ALA A 20 -8.31 1.76 -1.46
N VAL A 21 -7.31 1.10 -1.96
CA VAL A 21 -7.44 -0.23 -2.52
C VAL A 21 -6.65 -1.19 -1.65
N LYS A 22 -7.25 -2.30 -1.26
CA LYS A 22 -6.51 -3.35 -0.56
C LYS A 22 -5.96 -4.32 -1.56
N ALA A 23 -4.69 -4.64 -1.43
CA ALA A 23 -4.05 -5.61 -2.33
C ALA A 23 -2.98 -6.37 -1.60
N GLU A 24 -2.89 -7.67 -1.85
CA GLU A 24 -1.83 -8.49 -1.30
C GLU A 24 -0.75 -8.61 -2.35
N ILE A 25 0.46 -8.18 -2.01
CA ILE A 25 1.58 -8.15 -2.93
C ILE A 25 2.79 -8.72 -2.21
N GLY A 26 3.38 -9.77 -2.76
CA GLY A 26 4.56 -10.36 -2.17
C GLY A 26 4.39 -10.87 -0.76
N GLY A 27 3.19 -11.28 -0.40
CA GLY A 27 2.93 -11.84 0.92
C GLY A 27 2.50 -10.82 1.96
N LEU A 28 2.46 -9.54 1.61
CA LEU A 28 2.01 -8.49 2.53
C LEU A 28 0.73 -7.85 2.01
N LEU A 29 -0.15 -7.50 2.93
CA LEU A 29 -1.39 -6.82 2.58
C LEU A 29 -1.21 -5.33 2.76
N TYR A 30 -1.64 -4.57 1.77
CA TYR A 30 -1.46 -3.12 1.75
C TYR A 30 -2.77 -2.40 1.53
N TYR A 31 -2.86 -1.19 2.10
CA TYR A 31 -3.77 -0.18 1.61
C TYR A 31 -2.99 0.71 0.65
N LEU A 32 -3.50 0.84 -0.56
CA LEU A 32 -2.88 1.68 -1.58
C LEU A 32 -3.73 2.91 -1.77
N THR A 33 -3.09 4.07 -1.76
CA THR A 33 -3.77 5.35 -1.98
C THR A 33 -3.37 5.89 -3.34
N PRO A 34 -4.20 5.71 -4.37
CA PRO A 34 -3.79 6.10 -5.73
C PRO A 34 -3.51 7.58 -5.89
N GLU A 35 -4.18 8.42 -5.10
CA GLU A 35 -3.99 9.85 -5.21
C GLU A 35 -2.58 10.29 -4.95
N THR A 36 -1.93 9.69 -3.95
CA THR A 36 -0.58 10.05 -3.56
C THR A 36 0.42 8.98 -3.93
N GLN A 37 -0.05 7.84 -4.41
CA GLN A 37 0.76 6.68 -4.74
C GLN A 37 1.57 6.20 -3.54
N GLU A 38 0.89 6.13 -2.40
CA GLU A 38 1.48 5.64 -1.16
C GLU A 38 0.84 4.33 -0.76
N ALA A 39 1.61 3.50 -0.07
CA ALA A 39 1.15 2.20 0.41
C ALA A 39 1.38 2.12 1.92
N GLN A 40 0.44 1.48 2.61
CA GLN A 40 0.54 1.22 4.03
C GLN A 40 0.41 -0.27 4.25
N VAL A 41 1.35 -0.85 5.02
CA VAL A 41 1.24 -2.26 5.40
C VAL A 41 0.17 -2.38 6.47
N ILE A 42 -0.79 -3.28 6.28
CA ILE A 42 -1.89 -3.44 7.22
C ILE A 42 -1.99 -4.86 7.72
N GLN A 43 -2.81 -5.05 8.75
CA GLN A 43 -3.05 -6.36 9.31
C GLN A 43 -3.77 -7.25 8.31
N ASN A 44 -3.30 -8.48 8.17
CA ASN A 44 -3.98 -9.46 7.34
C ASN A 44 -4.74 -10.40 8.27
N LYS A 45 -6.05 -10.23 8.35
CA LYS A 45 -6.87 -10.97 9.30
C LYS A 45 -7.11 -12.41 8.90
N THR A 46 -6.85 -12.74 7.65
CA THR A 46 -7.09 -14.10 7.18
C THR A 46 -5.83 -14.94 7.20
N ASN A 47 -4.66 -14.31 7.29
CA ASN A 47 -3.42 -15.05 7.20
C ASN A 47 -2.33 -14.29 7.91
N ASP A 48 -1.98 -14.72 9.11
CA ASP A 48 -0.96 -14.04 9.91
C ASP A 48 0.39 -14.08 9.20
N TYR A 49 1.13 -13.01 9.30
CA TYR A 49 2.49 -12.97 8.78
C TYR A 49 3.39 -13.87 9.63
N SER A 50 4.35 -14.51 9.00
CA SER A 50 5.25 -15.42 9.69
C SER A 50 6.63 -15.37 9.07
N GLY A 51 7.62 -15.84 9.83
CA GLY A 51 9.01 -15.90 9.37
C GLY A 51 9.65 -14.53 9.31
N ASP A 52 10.60 -14.38 8.41
CA ASP A 52 11.30 -13.13 8.22
C ASP A 52 10.56 -12.31 7.16
N ILE A 53 10.13 -11.12 7.53
CA ILE A 53 9.40 -10.25 6.62
C ILE A 53 10.31 -9.09 6.23
N VAL A 54 10.44 -8.86 4.94
CA VAL A 54 11.17 -7.70 4.42
C VAL A 54 10.17 -6.82 3.70
N ILE A 55 9.96 -5.63 4.22
CA ILE A 55 9.04 -4.68 3.62
C ILE A 55 9.79 -3.90 2.55
N PRO A 56 9.35 -3.94 1.29
CA PRO A 56 10.05 -3.21 0.22
C PRO A 56 9.78 -1.72 0.30
N GLU A 57 10.62 -0.92 -0.34
CA GLU A 57 10.41 0.52 -0.40
C GLU A 57 9.26 0.88 -1.32
N THR A 58 9.04 0.10 -2.37
CA THR A 58 7.98 0.35 -3.33
C THR A 58 7.30 -0.95 -3.70
N VAL A 59 6.04 -0.84 -4.10
CA VAL A 59 5.30 -1.97 -4.64
C VAL A 59 4.62 -1.51 -5.91
N GLU A 60 4.41 -2.44 -6.84
CA GLU A 60 3.75 -2.13 -8.09
C GLU A 60 2.35 -2.72 -8.09
N TYR A 61 1.38 -1.92 -8.50
CA TYR A 61 0.00 -2.38 -8.58
C TYR A 61 -0.62 -1.78 -9.84
N GLU A 62 -1.07 -2.64 -10.73
CA GLU A 62 -1.73 -2.23 -11.99
C GLU A 62 -0.92 -1.20 -12.77
N GLY A 63 0.38 -1.41 -12.85
CA GLY A 63 1.25 -0.57 -13.64
C GLY A 63 1.78 0.67 -12.96
N ASP A 64 1.33 0.95 -11.72
CA ASP A 64 1.79 2.11 -10.97
C ASP A 64 2.64 1.69 -9.79
N ASP A 65 3.67 2.46 -9.52
CA ASP A 65 4.52 2.24 -8.36
C ASP A 65 3.99 3.03 -7.17
N TYR A 66 3.93 2.36 -6.02
CA TYR A 66 3.49 2.98 -4.77
C TYR A 66 4.66 2.94 -3.79
N SER A 67 4.89 4.05 -3.11
CA SER A 67 5.92 4.14 -2.09
C SER A 67 5.36 3.62 -0.77
N VAL A 68 6.06 2.71 -0.11
CA VAL A 68 5.62 2.18 1.18
C VAL A 68 6.05 3.17 2.25
N THR A 69 5.10 3.89 2.82
CA THR A 69 5.40 5.01 3.70
C THR A 69 4.96 4.81 5.15
N SER A 70 4.12 3.80 5.41
CA SER A 70 3.64 3.61 6.78
C SER A 70 3.28 2.16 7.05
N ILE A 71 3.21 1.85 8.34
CA ILE A 71 2.75 0.55 8.82
C ILE A 71 1.55 0.85 9.71
N GLY A 72 0.42 0.23 9.40
CA GLY A 72 -0.82 0.50 10.10
C GLY A 72 -0.87 -0.08 11.49
N ASN A 73 -1.86 0.34 12.24
CA ASN A 73 -2.09 -0.17 13.58
C ASN A 73 -2.32 -1.67 13.55
N TYR A 74 -1.67 -2.37 14.45
CA TYR A 74 -1.83 -3.83 14.59
C TYR A 74 -1.42 -4.62 13.35
N ALA A 75 -0.61 -4.04 12.45
CA ALA A 75 -0.23 -4.75 11.24
C ALA A 75 0.39 -6.10 11.55
N PHE A 76 1.22 -6.16 12.58
CA PHE A 76 1.89 -7.41 12.96
C PHE A 76 1.39 -7.97 14.28
N SER A 77 0.23 -7.54 14.71
CA SER A 77 -0.33 -8.01 15.96
C SER A 77 -0.71 -9.48 15.87
N ASN A 78 -0.44 -10.23 16.91
CA ASN A 78 -0.77 -11.66 17.00
C ASN A 78 -0.08 -12.53 15.96
N CYS A 79 0.99 -12.04 15.36
CA CYS A 79 1.76 -12.82 14.40
C CYS A 79 2.81 -13.62 15.16
N SER A 80 2.38 -14.69 15.82
CA SER A 80 3.26 -15.45 16.70
C SER A 80 4.35 -16.19 15.96
N GLY A 81 4.19 -16.43 14.66
CA GLY A 81 5.22 -17.07 13.87
C GLY A 81 6.24 -16.11 13.28
N LEU A 82 6.08 -14.82 13.55
CA LEU A 82 6.96 -13.80 12.99
C LEU A 82 8.29 -13.79 13.72
N THR A 83 9.39 -13.83 12.99
CA THR A 83 10.72 -13.83 13.59
C THR A 83 11.45 -12.51 13.42
N SER A 84 11.21 -11.80 12.33
CA SER A 84 11.81 -10.49 12.15
C SER A 84 11.06 -9.70 11.09
N VAL A 85 11.17 -8.37 11.19
CA VAL A 85 10.60 -7.46 10.18
C VAL A 85 11.67 -6.44 9.85
N THR A 86 11.99 -6.33 8.56
CA THR A 86 12.92 -5.31 8.08
C THR A 86 12.11 -4.16 7.50
N ILE A 87 12.31 -2.97 8.03
CA ILE A 87 11.52 -1.80 7.68
C ILE A 87 12.41 -0.87 6.83
N PRO A 88 11.96 -0.50 5.63
CA PRO A 88 12.79 0.34 4.77
C PRO A 88 12.78 1.80 5.22
N ASN A 89 13.73 2.57 4.70
CA ASN A 89 13.83 3.98 5.06
C ASN A 89 12.64 4.80 4.55
N SER A 90 11.89 4.29 3.59
CA SER A 90 10.73 5.00 3.08
C SER A 90 9.60 5.08 4.10
N VAL A 91 9.62 4.21 5.12
CA VAL A 91 8.57 4.21 6.13
C VAL A 91 8.88 5.30 7.15
N THR A 92 7.98 6.25 7.28
CA THR A 92 8.16 7.37 8.19
C THR A 92 7.14 7.38 9.33
N SER A 93 6.17 6.45 9.29
CA SER A 93 5.14 6.39 10.31
C SER A 93 4.81 4.94 10.63
N ILE A 94 4.79 4.61 11.88
CA ILE A 94 4.49 3.26 12.35
C ILE A 94 3.36 3.29 13.38
#